data_49bdfea7bb4c20d60b6ff61b18a9cecd
#
_entry.id   49bdfea7bb4c20d60b6ff61b18a9cecd
#
_cell.length_a   1.000
_cell.length_b   1.000
_cell.length_c   1.000
_cell.angle_alpha   90.00
_cell.angle_beta   90.00
_cell.angle_gamma   90.00
#
_symmetry.space_group_name_H-M   'P 1'
#
loop_
_entity.id
_entity.type
_entity.pdbx_description
1 polymer ?
#
loop_
_entity_poly.entity_id
_entity_poly.type
_entity_poly.pdbx_seq_one_letter_code
_entity_poly.pdbx_strand_id
1 'polypeptide(L)' 'MQPHTSTTDPGLRGSLWIDQAHHHRLVEVIRILDHERVLMQPVRDAQLKPPSYLETTEHLAGIDYMRVTP' A
#
# COMPACT_ATOMS: atom_id res chain seq x y z
N MET A 1 -6.02 -23.18 14.97
CA MET A 1 -6.00 -22.68 14.36
C MET A 1 -5.76 -22.12 13.58
N GLN A 2 -5.66 -21.94 13.18
CA GLN A 2 -5.53 -21.33 12.35
C GLN A 2 -5.34 -20.63 11.83
N PRO A 3 -5.09 -20.47 11.85
CA PRO A 3 -5.03 -19.73 11.27
C PRO A 3 -4.97 -19.02 10.47
N HIS A 4 -4.98 -18.62 10.14
CA HIS A 4 -5.08 -17.85 9.43
C HIS A 4 -4.77 -17.38 8.74
N THR A 5 -4.66 -17.95 8.96
CA THR A 5 -4.24 -17.41 8.08
C THR A 5 -4.41 -16.31 7.59
N SER A 6 -4.41 -15.55 8.14
CA SER A 6 -4.61 -14.26 7.58
C SER A 6 -3.57 -13.95 6.55
N THR A 7 -4.03 -13.71 5.37
CA THR A 7 -3.14 -13.26 4.34
C THR A 7 -2.77 -11.80 4.55
N THR A 8 -3.35 -11.17 5.55
CA THR A 8 -3.16 -9.75 5.77
C THR A 8 -2.09 -9.53 6.82
N ASP A 9 -1.02 -8.89 6.43
CA ASP A 9 0.00 -8.41 7.32
C ASP A 9 -0.64 -7.39 8.28
N PRO A 10 -0.58 -7.59 9.60
CA PRO A 10 -1.20 -6.63 10.52
C PRO A 10 -0.66 -5.21 10.38
N GLY A 11 0.55 -5.06 9.88
CA GLY A 11 1.12 -3.74 9.65
C GLY A 11 0.90 -3.18 8.27
N LEU A 12 0.14 -3.85 7.41
CA LEU A 12 -0.02 -3.42 6.03
C LEU A 12 -0.82 -2.12 5.96
N ARG A 13 -1.91 -2.04 6.69
CA ARG A 13 -2.68 -0.81 6.74
C ARG A 13 -1.85 0.27 7.45
N GLY A 14 -1.72 1.41 6.81
CA GLY A 14 -0.88 2.49 7.31
C GLY A 14 0.58 2.39 6.91
N SER A 15 0.97 1.33 6.20
CA SER A 15 2.35 1.18 5.76
C SER A 15 2.66 2.16 4.64
N LEU A 16 3.92 2.57 4.58
CA LEU A 16 4.40 3.52 3.58
C LEU A 16 5.31 2.82 2.59
N TRP A 17 5.16 3.19 1.34
CA TRP A 17 5.86 2.56 0.23
C TRP A 17 6.36 3.62 -0.73
N ILE A 18 7.44 3.30 -1.44
CA ILE A 18 7.92 4.12 -2.55
C ILE A 18 7.44 3.48 -3.85
N ASP A 19 6.68 4.25 -4.62
CA ASP A 19 6.20 3.83 -5.93
C ASP A 19 7.29 4.15 -6.95
N GLN A 20 8.09 3.16 -7.26
CA GLN A 20 9.26 3.35 -8.11
C GLN A 20 8.89 3.58 -9.57
N ALA A 21 7.70 3.15 -9.97
CA ALA A 21 7.25 3.34 -11.34
C ALA A 21 6.73 4.75 -11.59
N HIS A 22 6.45 5.51 -10.53
CA HIS A 22 5.91 6.86 -10.64
C HIS A 22 6.75 7.85 -9.86
N HIS A 23 7.97 8.06 -10.34
CA HIS A 23 8.88 9.08 -9.82
C HIS A 23 9.24 8.88 -8.35
N HIS A 24 9.23 7.64 -7.89
CA HIS A 24 9.59 7.32 -6.50
C HIS A 24 8.72 8.08 -5.49
N ARG A 25 7.44 8.25 -5.83
CA ARG A 25 6.55 8.96 -4.92
C ARG A 25 6.22 8.10 -3.72
N LEU A 26 6.01 8.76 -2.60
CA LEU A 26 5.63 8.09 -1.36
C LEU A 26 4.13 7.84 -1.37
N VAL A 27 3.73 6.62 -1.08
CA VAL A 27 2.31 6.24 -1.03
C VAL A 27 2.03 5.49 0.27
N GLU A 28 0.80 5.55 0.68
CA GLU A 28 0.36 4.91 1.92
C GLU A 28 -0.78 3.94 1.62
N VAL A 29 -0.77 2.78 2.27
CA VAL A 29 -1.91 1.86 2.23
C VAL A 29 -2.92 2.37 3.25
N ILE A 30 -4.02 2.93 2.76
CA ILE A 30 -5.01 3.56 3.64
C ILE A 30 -6.14 2.61 4.01
N ARG A 31 -6.35 1.56 3.22
CA ARG A 31 -7.44 0.63 3.48
C ARG A 31 -7.15 -0.72 2.84
N ILE A 32 -7.51 -1.77 3.52
CA ILE A 32 -7.44 -3.12 2.99
C ILE A 32 -8.85 -3.53 2.60
N LEU A 33 -9.05 -3.82 1.31
CA LEU A 33 -10.37 -4.18 0.80
C LEU A 33 -10.61 -5.67 0.95
N ASP A 34 -9.61 -6.47 0.59
CA ASP A 34 -9.63 -7.91 0.81
C ASP A 34 -8.18 -8.41 0.71
N HIS A 35 -8.00 -9.73 0.68
CA HIS A 35 -6.64 -10.29 0.67
C HIS A 35 -5.90 -10.05 -0.65
N GLU A 36 -6.59 -9.56 -1.67
CA GLU A 36 -5.99 -9.34 -2.99
C GLU A 36 -5.88 -7.86 -3.35
N ARG A 37 -6.59 -6.96 -2.65
CA ARG A 37 -6.68 -5.57 -3.08
C ARG A 37 -6.59 -4.63 -1.90
N VAL A 38 -5.89 -3.54 -2.12
CA VAL A 38 -5.75 -2.49 -1.14
C VAL A 38 -6.02 -1.15 -1.81
N LEU A 39 -6.37 -0.16 -1.01
CA LEU A 39 -6.53 1.21 -1.46
C LEU A 39 -5.30 1.99 -1.04
N MET A 40 -4.66 2.64 -1.98
CA MET A 40 -3.44 3.39 -1.72
C MET A 40 -3.65 4.86 -2.03
N GLN A 41 -2.93 5.70 -1.32
CA GLN A 41 -3.01 7.13 -1.54
C GLN A 41 -1.62 7.73 -1.53
N PRO A 42 -1.26 8.51 -2.55
CA PRO A 42 0.01 9.23 -2.53
C PRO A 42 0.04 10.20 -1.36
N VAL A 43 1.16 10.22 -0.68
CA VAL A 43 1.36 11.12 0.45
C VAL A 43 1.93 12.42 -0.09
N ARG A 44 1.21 13.50 0.14
CA ARG A 44 1.64 14.81 -0.29
C ARG A 44 1.40 15.82 0.81
N ASP A 45 1.77 17.05 0.56
CA ASP A 45 1.48 18.09 1.53
C ASP A 45 -0.04 18.27 1.66
N ALA A 46 -0.45 18.94 2.71
CA ALA A 46 -1.85 18.97 3.09
C ALA A 46 -2.74 19.65 2.05
N GLN A 47 -2.17 20.40 1.16
CA GLN A 47 -2.95 21.21 0.21
C GLN A 47 -3.32 20.45 -1.05
N LEU A 48 -2.58 19.41 -1.38
CA LEU A 48 -2.81 18.64 -2.60
C LEU A 48 -2.87 17.17 -2.26
N LYS A 49 -4.08 16.68 -2.11
CA LYS A 49 -4.28 15.24 -1.90
C LYS A 49 -4.71 14.61 -3.22
N PRO A 50 -3.80 13.92 -3.88
CA PRO A 50 -4.19 13.20 -5.08
C PRO A 50 -5.21 12.13 -4.72
N PRO A 51 -6.02 11.70 -5.69
CA PRO A 51 -7.00 10.66 -5.41
C PRO A 51 -6.34 9.35 -5.02
N SER A 52 -7.01 8.59 -4.19
CA SER A 52 -6.59 7.24 -3.90
C SER A 52 -6.81 6.34 -5.11
N TYR A 53 -6.10 5.22 -5.16
CA TYR A 53 -6.22 4.29 -6.26
C TYR A 53 -6.19 2.86 -5.73
N LEU A 54 -6.76 1.97 -6.53
CA LEU A 54 -6.82 0.56 -6.20
C LEU A 54 -5.52 -0.13 -6.62
N GLU A 55 -4.98 -0.96 -5.76
CA GLU A 55 -3.78 -1.72 -6.07
C GLU A 55 -3.95 -3.15 -5.60
N THR A 56 -3.27 -4.09 -6.27
CA THR A 56 -3.30 -5.48 -5.85
C THR A 56 -2.16 -5.74 -4.87
N THR A 57 -2.40 -6.66 -3.95
CA THR A 57 -1.35 -7.06 -3.01
C THR A 57 -0.19 -7.74 -3.73
N GLU A 58 -0.48 -8.42 -4.83
CA GLU A 58 0.55 -9.05 -5.64
C GLU A 58 1.49 -8.01 -6.27
N HIS A 59 0.91 -6.96 -6.84
CA HIS A 59 1.72 -5.89 -7.44
C HIS A 59 2.51 -5.14 -6.38
N LEU A 60 1.89 -4.94 -5.21
CA LEU A 60 2.55 -4.27 -4.11
C LEU A 60 3.77 -5.06 -3.62
N ALA A 61 3.69 -6.37 -3.63
CA ALA A 61 4.81 -7.23 -3.22
C ALA A 61 5.85 -7.42 -4.30
N GLY A 62 5.63 -6.86 -5.49
CA GLY A 62 6.54 -6.99 -6.62
C GLY A 62 7.68 -5.98 -6.57
N ILE A 63 8.18 -5.63 -7.74
CA ILE A 63 9.38 -4.80 -7.85
C ILE A 63 9.08 -3.31 -8.01
N ASP A 64 7.82 -2.95 -8.28
CA ASP A 64 7.48 -1.55 -8.52
C ASP A 64 7.30 -0.75 -7.23
N TYR A 65 7.21 -1.42 -6.11
CA TYR A 65 7.06 -0.78 -4.81
C TYR A 65 8.15 -1.23 -3.86
N MET A 66 8.61 -0.30 -3.06
CA MET A 66 9.58 -0.61 -2.00
C MET A 66 9.00 -0.16 -0.67
N ARG A 67 8.89 -1.09 0.27
CA ARG A 67 8.34 -0.77 1.59
C ARG A 67 9.33 0.07 2.38
N VAL A 68 8.84 1.18 2.92
CA VAL A 68 9.65 2.11 3.69
C VAL A 68 9.52 1.85 5.18
N THR A 69 8.31 1.52 5.63
CA THR A 69 8.08 1.27 7.05
C THR A 69 8.20 -0.20 7.36
N PRO A 70 8.67 -0.53 8.56
CA PRO A 70 8.76 -1.93 8.99
C PRO A 70 7.40 -2.60 9.04
#